data_260e491d3b6296ff60c1d9ffc4ecac99
#
_entry.id   260e491d3b6296ff60c1d9ffc4ecac99
#
_cell.length_a   1.000
_cell.length_b   1.000
_cell.length_c   1.000
_cell.angle_alpha   90.00
_cell.angle_beta   90.00
_cell.angle_gamma   90.00
#
_symmetry.space_group_name_H-M   'P 1'
#
loop_
_entity.id
_entity.type
_entity.pdbx_description
1 polymer ?
#
loop_
_entity_poly.entity_id
_entity_poly.type
_entity_poly.pdbx_seq_one_letter_code
_entity_poly.pdbx_strand_id
1 'polypeptide(L)'
;WYERFARLFQHEFERPKPIILYADHPDFQQTNTLSGQLSEGTGGVTESLKNRVIMPLTGSYGATDHVLGHELVHAFQYNIAQGRAGAGLQGLMMLPLWLVEGMAEYLSVGRDDPLTAMWLRDAIRREDLPTIKQMTTETRFFPYRFGEALWAFVGGKYGDEQIVDLYRRSLRVGWEPAIEQVLGTTSDSLSAEWREAVEAEYLPLMAGRQAPGESGALLLAPSTGAGHQNVSPSVSPDGRWVAFLSEKDLFQVKVNF
;
A
#
# COMPACT_ATOMS: atom_id res chain seq x y z
N TRP A 1 -7.89 15.66 -9.08
CA TRP A 1 -6.91 14.59 -9.29
C TRP A 1 -6.37 14.57 -10.72
N TYR A 2 -7.21 14.54 -11.77
CA TYR A 2 -6.74 14.39 -13.16
C TYR A 2 -5.71 15.45 -13.56
N GLU A 3 -6.00 16.72 -13.36
CA GLU A 3 -5.08 17.82 -13.73
C GLU A 3 -3.74 17.76 -12.96
N ARG A 4 -3.80 17.36 -11.67
CA ARG A 4 -2.60 17.16 -10.85
C ARG A 4 -1.74 16.03 -11.43
N PHE A 5 -2.35 14.89 -11.73
CA PHE A 5 -1.62 13.74 -12.26
C PHE A 5 -1.18 13.93 -13.71
N ALA A 6 -1.98 14.57 -14.55
CA ALA A 6 -1.58 14.88 -15.92
C ALA A 6 -0.30 15.74 -15.96
N ARG A 7 -0.20 16.72 -15.04
CA ARG A 7 1.02 17.53 -14.89
C ARG A 7 2.21 16.72 -14.34
N LEU A 8 2.00 15.95 -13.27
CA LEU A 8 3.05 15.16 -12.64
C LEU A 8 3.59 14.09 -13.57
N PHE A 9 2.70 13.33 -14.19
CA PHE A 9 3.08 12.29 -15.15
C PHE A 9 3.47 12.84 -16.53
N GLN A 10 3.31 14.15 -16.79
CA GLN A 10 3.47 14.73 -18.14
C GLN A 10 2.81 13.83 -19.19
N HIS A 11 1.55 13.48 -18.93
CA HIS A 11 0.80 12.53 -19.73
C HIS A 11 -0.70 12.84 -19.66
N GLU A 12 -1.38 12.74 -20.79
CA GLU A 12 -2.82 12.91 -20.90
C GLU A 12 -3.46 11.69 -21.52
N PHE A 13 -4.72 11.42 -21.16
CA PHE A 13 -5.47 10.34 -21.78
C PHE A 13 -5.99 10.76 -23.14
N GLU A 14 -5.76 9.94 -24.17
CA GLU A 14 -6.31 10.15 -25.51
C GLU A 14 -7.84 10.04 -25.55
N ARG A 15 -8.43 9.34 -24.60
CA ARG A 15 -9.87 9.11 -24.49
C ARG A 15 -10.35 9.28 -23.05
N PRO A 16 -11.59 9.76 -22.82
CA PRO A 16 -12.18 9.80 -21.49
C PRO A 16 -12.12 8.43 -20.80
N LYS A 17 -11.84 8.44 -19.50
CA LYS A 17 -11.91 7.27 -18.63
C LYS A 17 -13.22 7.30 -17.84
N PRO A 18 -14.16 6.39 -18.10
CA PRO A 18 -15.37 6.26 -17.29
C PRO A 18 -15.00 5.91 -15.85
N ILE A 19 -15.65 6.56 -14.89
CA ILE A 19 -15.63 6.22 -13.48
C ILE A 19 -17.04 5.73 -13.13
N ILE A 20 -17.15 4.47 -12.71
CA ILE A 20 -18.40 3.85 -12.32
C ILE A 20 -18.44 3.85 -10.79
N LEU A 21 -19.41 4.55 -10.22
CA LEU A 21 -19.60 4.66 -8.79
C LEU A 21 -20.79 3.80 -8.36
N TYR A 22 -20.57 2.95 -7.36
CA TYR A 22 -21.61 2.22 -6.66
C TYR A 22 -22.02 2.95 -5.39
N ALA A 23 -23.28 2.82 -5.00
CA ALA A 23 -23.82 3.50 -3.84
C ALA A 23 -23.11 3.08 -2.54
N ASP A 24 -22.72 1.81 -2.45
CA ASP A 24 -22.01 1.25 -1.31
C ASP A 24 -21.16 0.04 -1.70
N HIS A 25 -20.42 -0.51 -0.74
CA HIS A 25 -19.54 -1.64 -0.95
C HIS A 25 -20.28 -2.96 -1.24
N PRO A 26 -21.43 -3.30 -0.61
CA PRO A 26 -22.23 -4.47 -0.99
C PRO A 26 -22.66 -4.46 -2.48
N ASP A 27 -23.07 -3.32 -3.01
CA ASP A 27 -23.41 -3.20 -4.43
C ASP A 27 -22.18 -3.40 -5.33
N PHE A 28 -21.03 -2.85 -4.91
CA PHE A 28 -19.77 -3.04 -5.62
C PHE A 28 -19.29 -4.49 -5.63
N GLN A 29 -19.46 -5.23 -4.52
CA GLN A 29 -19.10 -6.65 -4.43
C GLN A 29 -19.90 -7.55 -5.37
N GLN A 30 -21.10 -7.14 -5.77
CA GLN A 30 -21.96 -7.89 -6.71
C GLN A 30 -21.54 -7.71 -8.18
N THR A 31 -20.50 -6.91 -8.45
CA THR A 31 -20.06 -6.69 -9.83
C THR A 31 -19.23 -7.85 -10.34
N ASN A 32 -19.20 -8.00 -11.68
CA ASN A 32 -18.33 -8.95 -12.36
C ASN A 32 -17.01 -8.28 -12.82
N THR A 33 -16.51 -7.32 -12.06
CA THR A 33 -15.29 -6.55 -12.41
C THR A 33 -14.06 -7.42 -12.33
N LEU A 34 -13.97 -8.23 -11.29
CA LEU A 34 -12.93 -9.24 -11.11
C LEU A 34 -13.54 -10.64 -11.23
N SER A 35 -12.72 -11.60 -11.66
CA SER A 35 -13.08 -13.01 -11.58
C SER A 35 -12.95 -13.46 -10.12
N GLY A 36 -14.06 -13.77 -9.49
CA GLY A 36 -14.13 -14.18 -8.09
C GLY A 36 -14.85 -13.16 -7.21
N GLN A 37 -14.81 -13.40 -5.91
CA GLN A 37 -15.45 -12.53 -4.92
C GLN A 37 -14.54 -11.34 -4.59
N LEU A 38 -15.08 -10.14 -4.69
CA LEU A 38 -14.42 -8.94 -4.18
C LEU A 38 -14.36 -8.97 -2.66
N SER A 39 -13.19 -8.75 -2.09
CA SER A 39 -13.01 -8.67 -0.64
C SER A 39 -13.53 -7.34 -0.09
N GLU A 40 -13.88 -7.31 1.19
CA GLU A 40 -14.29 -6.07 1.87
C GLU A 40 -13.17 -5.01 1.91
N GLY A 41 -11.92 -5.43 1.80
CA GLY A 41 -10.77 -4.53 1.76
C GLY A 41 -10.51 -3.91 0.37
N THR A 42 -11.25 -4.30 -0.67
CA THR A 42 -11.06 -3.75 -2.02
C THR A 42 -11.78 -2.41 -2.13
N GLY A 43 -11.02 -1.31 -2.12
CA GLY A 43 -11.57 0.04 -2.20
C GLY A 43 -12.07 0.44 -3.60
N GLY A 44 -11.41 -0.05 -4.63
CA GLY A 44 -11.74 0.20 -6.03
C GLY A 44 -11.03 -0.77 -6.96
N VAL A 45 -11.29 -0.66 -8.24
CA VAL A 45 -10.61 -1.45 -9.29
C VAL A 45 -10.45 -0.62 -10.55
N THR A 46 -9.24 -0.52 -11.03
CA THR A 46 -8.94 0.05 -12.35
C THR A 46 -8.77 -1.07 -13.37
N GLU A 47 -9.72 -1.20 -14.29
CA GLU A 47 -9.67 -2.19 -15.37
C GLU A 47 -8.86 -1.65 -16.55
N SER A 48 -7.67 -2.18 -16.74
CA SER A 48 -6.75 -1.77 -17.82
C SER A 48 -7.32 -2.03 -19.23
N LEU A 49 -7.94 -3.19 -19.44
CA LEU A 49 -8.47 -3.60 -20.76
C LEU A 49 -9.76 -2.87 -21.11
N LYS A 50 -10.64 -2.66 -20.15
CA LYS A 50 -11.91 -1.93 -20.35
C LYS A 50 -11.76 -0.41 -20.18
N ASN A 51 -10.57 0.04 -19.82
CA ASN A 51 -10.21 1.46 -19.70
C ASN A 51 -11.15 2.25 -18.78
N ARG A 52 -11.50 1.72 -17.61
CA ARG A 52 -12.42 2.34 -16.66
C ARG A 52 -12.01 2.12 -15.21
N VAL A 53 -12.46 2.99 -14.32
CA VAL A 53 -12.36 2.87 -12.86
C VAL A 53 -13.72 2.48 -12.30
N ILE A 54 -13.75 1.59 -11.33
CA ILE A 54 -14.97 1.14 -10.65
C ILE A 54 -14.73 1.17 -9.16
N MET A 55 -15.58 1.84 -8.41
CA MET A 55 -15.41 1.96 -6.95
C MET A 55 -16.75 2.21 -6.26
N PRO A 56 -16.88 1.82 -4.98
CA PRO A 56 -18.01 2.22 -4.16
C PRO A 56 -17.78 3.62 -3.56
N LEU A 57 -18.87 4.27 -3.17
CA LEU A 57 -18.82 5.37 -2.21
C LEU A 57 -18.58 4.79 -0.80
N THR A 58 -17.59 5.32 -0.08
CA THR A 58 -17.16 4.75 1.21
C THR A 58 -17.97 5.28 2.41
N GLY A 59 -18.93 6.18 2.18
CA GLY A 59 -19.64 6.88 3.24
C GLY A 59 -18.85 8.02 3.91
N SER A 60 -17.57 8.17 3.56
CA SER A 60 -16.69 9.27 3.99
C SER A 60 -16.13 9.98 2.75
N TYR A 61 -16.22 11.30 2.73
CA TYR A 61 -15.67 12.09 1.62
C TYR A 61 -14.14 11.86 1.48
N GLY A 62 -13.41 11.95 2.58
CA GLY A 62 -11.94 11.77 2.55
C GLY A 62 -11.52 10.38 2.08
N ALA A 63 -12.21 9.33 2.53
CA ALA A 63 -11.91 7.97 2.08
C ALA A 63 -12.27 7.76 0.59
N THR A 64 -13.40 8.32 0.14
CA THR A 64 -13.79 8.27 -1.28
C THR A 64 -12.80 9.03 -2.16
N ASP A 65 -12.35 10.22 -1.73
CA ASP A 65 -11.36 11.03 -2.43
C ASP A 65 -10.01 10.33 -2.53
N HIS A 66 -9.56 9.68 -1.45
CA HIS A 66 -8.36 8.85 -1.45
C HIS A 66 -8.45 7.70 -2.45
N VAL A 67 -9.53 6.89 -2.38
CA VAL A 67 -9.71 5.75 -3.31
C VAL A 67 -9.75 6.23 -4.76
N LEU A 68 -10.46 7.33 -5.04
CA LEU A 68 -10.50 7.89 -6.39
C LEU A 68 -9.11 8.32 -6.87
N GLY A 69 -8.32 8.97 -6.00
CA GLY A 69 -6.94 9.35 -6.30
C GLY A 69 -6.07 8.13 -6.60
N HIS A 70 -6.14 7.10 -5.75
CA HIS A 70 -5.41 5.84 -5.88
C HIS A 70 -5.72 5.14 -7.22
N GLU A 71 -7.00 4.92 -7.53
CA GLU A 71 -7.43 4.28 -8.77
C GLU A 71 -7.06 5.10 -10.01
N LEU A 72 -7.07 6.42 -9.89
CA LEU A 72 -6.66 7.27 -10.99
C LEU A 72 -5.15 7.19 -11.26
N VAL A 73 -4.31 7.01 -10.24
CA VAL A 73 -2.88 6.71 -10.44
C VAL A 73 -2.72 5.43 -11.25
N HIS A 74 -3.43 4.35 -10.90
CA HIS A 74 -3.42 3.12 -11.71
C HIS A 74 -3.87 3.36 -13.15
N ALA A 75 -4.86 4.23 -13.35
CA ALA A 75 -5.29 4.60 -14.70
C ALA A 75 -4.16 5.24 -15.51
N PHE A 76 -3.35 6.11 -14.90
CA PHE A 76 -2.14 6.67 -15.53
C PHE A 76 -1.07 5.61 -15.74
N GLN A 77 -0.78 4.79 -14.74
CA GLN A 77 0.19 3.69 -14.84
C GLN A 77 -0.14 2.76 -16.02
N TYR A 78 -1.38 2.30 -16.12
CA TYR A 78 -1.81 1.43 -17.22
C TYR A 78 -1.75 2.12 -18.58
N ASN A 79 -2.17 3.38 -18.66
CA ASN A 79 -2.17 4.12 -19.92
C ASN A 79 -0.75 4.37 -20.44
N ILE A 80 0.18 4.70 -19.55
CA ILE A 80 1.61 4.85 -19.86
C ILE A 80 2.21 3.52 -20.31
N ALA A 81 1.93 2.43 -19.56
CA ALA A 81 2.46 1.11 -19.90
C ALA A 81 1.97 0.61 -21.27
N GLN A 82 0.71 0.87 -21.63
CA GLN A 82 0.10 0.49 -22.91
C GLN A 82 0.45 1.42 -24.07
N GLY A 83 1.00 2.61 -23.79
CA GLY A 83 1.38 3.59 -24.82
C GLY A 83 2.49 3.08 -25.74
N ARG A 84 2.69 3.75 -26.90
CA ARG A 84 3.67 3.35 -27.93
C ARG A 84 5.10 3.19 -27.42
N ALA A 85 5.46 3.92 -26.39
CA ALA A 85 6.79 3.86 -25.74
C ALA A 85 6.81 2.97 -24.49
N GLY A 86 5.69 2.34 -24.13
CA GLY A 86 5.56 1.49 -22.95
C GLY A 86 5.96 0.04 -23.21
N ALA A 87 6.17 -0.70 -22.13
CA ALA A 87 6.49 -2.13 -22.15
C ALA A 87 5.25 -3.05 -22.27
N GLY A 88 4.07 -2.47 -22.48
CA GLY A 88 2.80 -3.17 -22.43
C GLY A 88 2.38 -3.55 -21.01
N LEU A 89 1.23 -4.19 -20.88
CA LEU A 89 0.76 -4.69 -19.57
C LEU A 89 1.70 -5.74 -18.98
N GLN A 90 2.41 -6.49 -19.80
CA GLN A 90 3.37 -7.48 -19.34
C GLN A 90 4.51 -6.82 -18.54
N GLY A 91 5.05 -5.70 -19.00
CA GLY A 91 6.08 -4.95 -18.27
C GLY A 91 5.56 -4.47 -16.90
N LEU A 92 4.31 -4.01 -16.84
CA LEU A 92 3.70 -3.61 -15.58
C LEU A 92 3.52 -4.78 -14.60
N MET A 93 3.08 -5.94 -15.09
CA MET A 93 2.88 -7.14 -14.27
C MET A 93 4.20 -7.70 -13.69
N MET A 94 5.34 -7.32 -14.23
CA MET A 94 6.66 -7.69 -13.71
C MET A 94 7.16 -6.74 -12.62
N LEU A 95 6.49 -5.61 -12.41
CA LEU A 95 6.87 -4.67 -11.35
C LEU A 95 6.38 -5.17 -9.98
N PRO A 96 7.17 -4.98 -8.91
CA PRO A 96 6.75 -5.35 -7.56
C PRO A 96 5.62 -4.46 -7.08
N LEU A 97 4.76 -5.01 -6.22
CA LEU A 97 3.59 -4.31 -5.69
C LEU A 97 3.95 -3.04 -4.89
N TRP A 98 5.06 -3.03 -4.16
CA TRP A 98 5.50 -1.83 -3.45
C TRP A 98 5.73 -0.65 -4.41
N LEU A 99 6.15 -0.93 -5.65
CA LEU A 99 6.37 0.10 -6.65
C LEU A 99 5.04 0.60 -7.24
N VAL A 100 4.14 -0.30 -7.57
CA VAL A 100 2.86 0.03 -8.24
C VAL A 100 1.84 0.56 -7.23
N GLU A 101 1.53 -0.21 -6.20
CA GLU A 101 0.54 0.12 -5.18
C GLU A 101 1.03 1.21 -4.22
N GLY A 102 2.30 1.11 -3.79
CA GLY A 102 2.90 2.14 -2.94
C GLY A 102 2.95 3.52 -3.61
N MET A 103 3.17 3.57 -4.93
CA MET A 103 3.08 4.81 -5.70
C MET A 103 1.66 5.36 -5.71
N ALA A 104 0.65 4.51 -5.89
CA ALA A 104 -0.75 4.91 -5.88
C ALA A 104 -1.17 5.43 -4.50
N GLU A 105 -0.74 4.77 -3.41
CA GLU A 105 -0.95 5.24 -2.04
C GLU A 105 -0.27 6.61 -1.83
N TYR A 106 1.03 6.72 -2.09
CA TYR A 106 1.76 7.97 -1.87
C TYR A 106 1.16 9.16 -2.62
N LEU A 107 0.83 8.98 -3.88
CA LEU A 107 0.29 10.07 -4.70
C LEU A 107 -1.14 10.46 -4.32
N SER A 108 -1.89 9.59 -3.64
CA SER A 108 -3.27 9.84 -3.19
C SER A 108 -3.38 10.32 -1.73
N VAL A 109 -2.55 9.82 -0.79
CA VAL A 109 -2.59 10.28 0.62
C VAL A 109 -1.51 11.31 0.95
N GLY A 110 -0.40 11.33 0.21
CA GLY A 110 0.72 12.24 0.44
C GLY A 110 1.78 11.67 1.39
N ARG A 111 2.56 12.56 2.00
CA ARG A 111 3.72 12.19 2.85
C ARG A 111 3.36 11.93 4.30
N ASP A 112 2.27 12.50 4.76
CA ASP A 112 1.90 12.55 6.19
C ASP A 112 0.68 11.65 6.44
N ASP A 113 0.81 10.33 6.20
CA ASP A 113 -0.23 9.37 6.51
C ASP A 113 -0.07 8.79 7.92
N PRO A 114 -1.04 9.02 8.84
CA PRO A 114 -0.96 8.51 10.21
C PRO A 114 -0.93 6.97 10.29
N LEU A 115 -1.58 6.28 9.36
CA LEU A 115 -1.59 4.81 9.34
C LEU A 115 -0.22 4.27 8.95
N THR A 116 0.40 4.79 7.91
CA THR A 116 1.76 4.44 7.52
C THR A 116 2.77 4.77 8.61
N ALA A 117 2.64 5.92 9.25
CA ALA A 117 3.46 6.28 10.40
C ALA A 117 3.33 5.29 11.56
N MET A 118 2.13 4.73 11.79
CA MET A 118 1.91 3.67 12.78
C MET A 118 2.65 2.39 12.42
N TRP A 119 2.59 1.96 11.16
CA TRP A 119 3.30 0.79 10.66
C TRP A 119 4.82 0.93 10.78
N LEU A 120 5.37 2.10 10.43
CA LEU A 120 6.80 2.37 10.53
C LEU A 120 7.30 2.33 11.97
N ARG A 121 6.56 2.94 12.90
CA ARG A 121 6.92 2.89 14.34
C ARG A 121 6.92 1.47 14.89
N ASP A 122 5.93 0.65 14.49
CA ASP A 122 5.89 -0.75 14.93
C ASP A 122 7.03 -1.57 14.31
N ALA A 123 7.32 -1.36 13.02
CA ALA A 123 8.40 -2.04 12.31
C ALA A 123 9.78 -1.71 12.91
N ILE A 124 10.06 -0.44 13.23
CA ILE A 124 11.33 -0.05 13.87
C ILE A 124 11.44 -0.67 15.25
N ARG A 125 10.37 -0.61 16.06
CA ARG A 125 10.39 -1.20 17.40
C ARG A 125 10.67 -2.69 17.41
N ARG A 126 10.26 -3.39 16.36
CA ARG A 126 10.48 -4.82 16.18
C ARG A 126 11.77 -5.15 15.41
N GLU A 127 12.52 -4.14 15.01
CA GLU A 127 13.70 -4.28 14.15
C GLU A 127 13.37 -5.01 12.82
N ASP A 128 12.15 -4.82 12.32
CA ASP A 128 11.57 -5.52 11.16
C ASP A 128 11.17 -4.54 10.05
N LEU A 129 11.86 -3.40 9.89
CA LEU A 129 11.67 -2.54 8.73
C LEU A 129 12.27 -3.23 7.50
N PRO A 130 11.48 -3.48 6.43
CA PRO A 130 11.98 -4.22 5.27
C PRO A 130 13.02 -3.43 4.46
N THR A 131 13.87 -4.15 3.76
CA THR A 131 14.61 -3.62 2.61
C THR A 131 13.72 -3.64 1.37
N ILE A 132 14.10 -2.92 0.30
CA ILE A 132 13.39 -2.93 -0.99
C ILE A 132 13.33 -4.34 -1.58
N LYS A 133 14.43 -5.11 -1.46
CA LYS A 133 14.48 -6.50 -1.90
C LYS A 133 13.52 -7.40 -1.12
N GLN A 134 13.42 -7.22 0.19
CA GLN A 134 12.46 -7.96 1.03
C GLN A 134 11.02 -7.62 0.66
N MET A 135 10.68 -6.35 0.45
CA MET A 135 9.34 -5.96 -0.03
C MET A 135 8.99 -6.58 -1.40
N THR A 136 9.99 -6.89 -2.21
CA THR A 136 9.80 -7.52 -3.52
C THR A 136 9.57 -9.03 -3.42
N THR A 137 10.19 -9.71 -2.43
CA THR A 137 10.25 -11.17 -2.37
C THR A 137 9.44 -11.79 -1.23
N GLU A 138 9.14 -11.02 -0.17
CA GLU A 138 8.48 -11.52 1.02
C GLU A 138 7.07 -10.92 1.15
N THR A 139 6.05 -11.75 0.97
CA THR A 139 4.62 -11.35 1.00
C THR A 139 4.11 -10.89 2.38
N ARG A 140 4.90 -11.09 3.45
CA ARG A 140 4.55 -10.63 4.80
C ARG A 140 4.63 -9.10 4.96
N PHE A 141 5.37 -8.42 4.09
CA PHE A 141 5.45 -6.97 4.10
C PHE A 141 4.35 -6.36 3.25
N PHE A 142 3.48 -5.62 3.88
CA PHE A 142 2.33 -5.03 3.22
C PHE A 142 2.74 -3.91 2.25
N PRO A 143 2.61 -4.13 0.93
CA PRO A 143 3.25 -3.28 -0.08
C PRO A 143 2.67 -1.87 -0.14
N TYR A 144 1.41 -1.67 0.26
CA TYR A 144 0.76 -0.37 0.27
C TYR A 144 1.45 0.56 1.26
N ARG A 145 1.60 0.15 2.53
CA ARG A 145 2.16 0.99 3.60
C ARG A 145 3.66 1.17 3.50
N PHE A 146 4.40 0.08 3.35
CA PHE A 146 5.86 0.19 3.19
C PHE A 146 6.26 0.79 1.86
N GLY A 147 5.48 0.53 0.79
CA GLY A 147 5.69 1.16 -0.52
C GLY A 147 5.41 2.66 -0.49
N GLU A 148 4.30 3.10 0.11
CA GLU A 148 4.00 4.51 0.31
C GLU A 148 5.11 5.22 1.08
N ALA A 149 5.57 4.63 2.19
CA ALA A 149 6.65 5.20 2.99
C ALA A 149 7.97 5.33 2.22
N LEU A 150 8.33 4.32 1.41
CA LEU A 150 9.51 4.39 0.55
C LEU A 150 9.36 5.50 -0.50
N TRP A 151 8.18 5.64 -1.12
CA TRP A 151 7.93 6.69 -2.10
C TRP A 151 7.91 8.08 -1.45
N ALA A 152 7.38 8.22 -0.22
CA ALA A 152 7.46 9.46 0.55
C ALA A 152 8.93 9.87 0.80
N PHE A 153 9.80 8.91 1.11
CA PHE A 153 11.23 9.14 1.24
C PHE A 153 11.88 9.54 -0.10
N VAL A 154 11.59 8.81 -1.17
CA VAL A 154 12.13 9.11 -2.51
C VAL A 154 11.67 10.49 -2.98
N GLY A 155 10.38 10.80 -2.90
CA GLY A 155 9.83 12.10 -3.26
C GLY A 155 10.39 13.23 -2.40
N GLY A 156 10.61 12.97 -1.09
CA GLY A 156 11.23 13.94 -0.17
C GLY A 156 12.68 14.26 -0.50
N LYS A 157 13.45 13.26 -0.90
CA LYS A 157 14.89 13.38 -1.15
C LYS A 157 15.22 13.80 -2.57
N TYR A 158 14.50 13.25 -3.56
CA TYR A 158 14.84 13.38 -4.97
C TYR A 158 13.83 14.21 -5.77
N GLY A 159 12.65 14.47 -5.22
CA GLY A 159 11.53 15.15 -5.90
C GLY A 159 10.50 14.16 -6.48
N ASP A 160 9.25 14.62 -6.55
CA ASP A 160 8.13 13.77 -7.02
C ASP A 160 8.24 13.42 -8.52
N GLU A 161 8.94 14.23 -9.31
CA GLU A 161 9.21 13.96 -10.72
C GLU A 161 10.03 12.69 -10.90
N GLN A 162 10.98 12.42 -9.97
CA GLN A 162 11.82 11.22 -10.01
C GLN A 162 11.01 9.94 -9.78
N ILE A 163 9.89 10.03 -9.06
CA ILE A 163 8.96 8.91 -8.88
C ILE A 163 8.40 8.45 -10.23
N VAL A 164 7.95 9.39 -11.04
CA VAL A 164 7.41 9.10 -12.37
C VAL A 164 8.48 8.59 -13.32
N ASP A 165 9.67 9.16 -13.27
CA ASP A 165 10.79 8.73 -14.11
C ASP A 165 11.26 7.33 -13.70
N LEU A 166 11.32 7.04 -12.41
CA LEU A 166 11.62 5.70 -11.89
C LEU A 166 10.57 4.68 -12.34
N TYR A 167 9.28 5.00 -12.24
CA TYR A 167 8.20 4.15 -12.74
C TYR A 167 8.37 3.85 -14.24
N ARG A 168 8.52 4.88 -15.06
CA ARG A 168 8.70 4.73 -16.52
C ARG A 168 9.94 3.94 -16.90
N ARG A 169 11.01 4.14 -16.15
CA ARG A 169 12.26 3.41 -16.38
C ARG A 169 12.13 1.96 -15.97
N SER A 170 11.47 1.69 -14.84
CA SER A 170 11.22 0.34 -14.33
C SER A 170 10.42 -0.52 -15.30
N LEU A 171 9.47 0.05 -16.04
CA LEU A 171 8.73 -0.65 -17.08
C LEU A 171 9.63 -1.24 -18.18
N ARG A 172 10.82 -0.65 -18.42
CA ARG A 172 11.71 -1.02 -19.53
C ARG A 172 12.87 -1.91 -19.11
N VAL A 173 13.44 -1.64 -17.94
CA VAL A 173 14.70 -2.28 -17.51
C VAL A 173 14.55 -3.05 -16.20
N GLY A 174 13.36 -3.05 -15.60
CA GLY A 174 13.12 -3.56 -14.25
C GLY A 174 13.43 -2.51 -13.17
N TRP A 175 12.93 -2.74 -11.97
CA TRP A 175 12.96 -1.76 -10.87
C TRP A 175 14.37 -1.51 -10.33
N GLU A 176 15.22 -2.52 -10.22
CA GLU A 176 16.55 -2.41 -9.61
C GLU A 176 17.52 -1.61 -10.49
N PRO A 177 17.69 -1.92 -11.80
CA PRO A 177 18.46 -1.05 -12.69
C PRO A 177 17.87 0.35 -12.85
N ALA A 178 16.56 0.51 -12.71
CA ALA A 178 15.92 1.82 -12.79
C ALA A 178 16.31 2.72 -11.61
N ILE A 179 16.41 2.17 -10.39
CA ILE A 179 16.90 2.90 -9.21
C ILE A 179 18.29 3.48 -9.50
N GLU A 180 19.21 2.68 -10.00
CA GLU A 180 20.57 3.14 -10.31
C GLU A 180 20.59 4.22 -11.38
N GLN A 181 19.80 4.07 -12.44
CA GLN A 181 19.81 4.97 -13.57
C GLN A 181 19.10 6.29 -13.30
N VAL A 182 18.07 6.29 -12.46
CA VAL A 182 17.25 7.49 -12.18
C VAL A 182 17.73 8.19 -10.92
N LEU A 183 18.00 7.45 -9.85
CA LEU A 183 18.37 8.03 -8.56
C LEU A 183 19.89 8.07 -8.30
N GLY A 184 20.70 7.39 -9.14
CA GLY A 184 22.16 7.36 -8.99
C GLY A 184 22.64 6.58 -7.76
N THR A 185 21.82 5.68 -7.22
CA THR A 185 22.11 4.88 -6.03
C THR A 185 21.69 3.43 -6.23
N THR A 186 22.18 2.51 -5.40
CA THR A 186 21.74 1.11 -5.43
C THR A 186 20.51 0.89 -4.56
N SER A 187 19.77 -0.22 -4.79
CA SER A 187 18.62 -0.60 -3.97
C SER A 187 19.02 -0.87 -2.50
N ASP A 188 20.24 -1.38 -2.28
CA ASP A 188 20.75 -1.64 -0.93
C ASP A 188 21.10 -0.33 -0.21
N SER A 189 21.76 0.61 -0.89
CA SER A 189 22.06 1.94 -0.33
C SER A 189 20.79 2.74 -0.07
N LEU A 190 19.82 2.70 -1.00
CA LEU A 190 18.53 3.37 -0.83
C LEU A 190 17.76 2.79 0.37
N SER A 191 17.80 1.47 0.57
CA SER A 191 17.18 0.82 1.73
C SER A 191 17.83 1.25 3.05
N ALA A 192 19.16 1.37 3.08
CA ALA A 192 19.89 1.80 4.27
C ALA A 192 19.55 3.27 4.62
N GLU A 193 19.60 4.16 3.63
CA GLU A 193 19.26 5.58 3.80
C GLU A 193 17.81 5.79 4.24
N TRP A 194 16.87 5.02 3.66
CA TRP A 194 15.48 5.04 4.07
C TRP A 194 15.31 4.59 5.52
N ARG A 195 15.98 3.51 5.93
CA ARG A 195 15.99 3.04 7.33
C ARG A 195 16.50 4.13 8.27
N GLU A 196 17.63 4.74 7.95
CA GLU A 196 18.19 5.83 8.76
C GLU A 196 17.23 7.00 8.90
N ALA A 197 16.55 7.39 7.81
CA ALA A 197 15.55 8.47 7.83
C ALA A 197 14.35 8.11 8.72
N VAL A 198 13.82 6.89 8.61
CA VAL A 198 12.69 6.42 9.42
C VAL A 198 13.08 6.31 10.91
N GLU A 199 14.27 5.82 11.21
CA GLU A 199 14.80 5.77 12.58
C GLU A 199 14.99 7.18 13.17
N ALA A 200 15.56 8.10 12.41
CA ALA A 200 15.76 9.48 12.83
C ALA A 200 14.44 10.20 13.14
N GLU A 201 13.38 9.92 12.36
CA GLU A 201 12.05 10.50 12.57
C GLU A 201 11.35 9.89 13.79
N TYR A 202 11.32 8.56 13.92
CA TYR A 202 10.43 7.92 14.87
C TYR A 202 11.05 7.48 16.19
N LEU A 203 12.37 7.19 16.26
CA LEU A 203 13.00 6.81 17.54
C LEU A 203 12.85 7.88 18.61
N PRO A 204 13.06 9.19 18.33
CA PRO A 204 12.83 10.23 19.34
C PRO A 204 11.39 10.29 19.85
N LEU A 205 10.41 10.02 18.99
CA LEU A 205 8.99 10.03 19.36
C LEU A 205 8.60 8.84 20.25
N MET A 206 9.37 7.78 20.23
CA MET A 206 9.16 6.59 21.06
C MET A 206 9.94 6.64 22.39
N ALA A 207 10.87 7.58 22.54
CA ALA A 207 11.64 7.72 23.76
C ALA A 207 10.74 7.96 24.98
N GLY A 208 10.94 7.18 26.04
CA GLY A 208 10.14 7.25 27.27
C GLY A 208 8.74 6.63 27.17
N ARG A 209 8.38 6.00 26.06
CA ARG A 209 7.14 5.24 25.91
C ARG A 209 7.37 3.76 26.19
N GLN A 210 6.46 3.17 26.94
CA GLN A 210 6.52 1.73 27.24
C GLN A 210 6.06 0.88 26.06
N ALA A 211 6.70 -0.27 25.86
CA ALA A 211 6.20 -1.29 24.95
C ALA A 211 4.95 -1.98 25.55
N PRO A 212 4.04 -2.53 24.73
CA PRO A 212 2.85 -3.21 25.24
C PRO A 212 3.16 -4.29 26.27
N GLY A 213 4.24 -5.07 26.10
CA GLY A 213 4.66 -6.09 27.03
C GLY A 213 5.18 -5.57 28.37
N GLU A 214 5.59 -4.29 28.45
CA GLU A 214 5.99 -3.62 29.69
C GLU A 214 4.76 -3.05 30.44
N SER A 215 3.67 -2.78 29.70
CA SER A 215 2.46 -2.17 30.24
C SER A 215 1.43 -3.21 30.71
N GLY A 216 1.57 -4.50 30.32
CA GLY A 216 0.63 -5.55 30.68
C GLY A 216 1.03 -6.93 30.16
N ALA A 217 0.41 -7.95 30.70
CA ALA A 217 0.61 -9.32 30.24
C ALA A 217 -0.17 -9.60 28.95
N LEU A 218 0.46 -10.32 28.03
CA LEU A 218 -0.17 -10.78 26.79
C LEU A 218 -1.14 -11.92 27.12
N LEU A 219 -2.44 -11.67 26.99
CA LEU A 219 -3.49 -12.66 27.30
C LEU A 219 -3.88 -13.52 26.10
N LEU A 220 -3.88 -12.95 24.89
CA LEU A 220 -4.40 -13.58 23.68
C LEU A 220 -3.29 -13.68 22.61
N ALA A 221 -2.72 -14.86 22.49
CA ALA A 221 -1.72 -15.20 21.48
C ALA A 221 -1.68 -16.72 21.29
N PRO A 222 -1.05 -17.24 20.23
CA PRO A 222 -0.83 -18.67 20.07
C PRO A 222 -0.11 -19.31 21.27
N SER A 223 0.82 -18.60 21.88
CA SER A 223 1.53 -19.04 23.09
C SER A 223 0.66 -19.16 24.34
N THR A 224 -0.48 -18.48 24.37
CA THR A 224 -1.47 -18.55 25.46
C THR A 224 -2.70 -19.40 25.09
N GLY A 225 -2.66 -20.09 23.94
CA GLY A 225 -3.73 -20.97 23.48
C GLY A 225 -4.83 -20.28 22.67
N ALA A 226 -4.67 -19.00 22.30
CA ALA A 226 -5.52 -18.30 21.35
C ALA A 226 -5.03 -18.47 19.89
N GLY A 227 -5.68 -17.86 18.92
CA GLY A 227 -5.22 -17.81 17.53
C GLY A 227 -4.15 -16.77 17.26
N HIS A 228 -3.69 -16.66 16.01
CA HIS A 228 -2.80 -15.60 15.57
C HIS A 228 -3.54 -14.27 15.43
N GLN A 229 -4.80 -14.33 14.99
CA GLN A 229 -5.68 -13.18 14.87
C GLN A 229 -6.78 -13.22 15.94
N ASN A 230 -6.74 -12.26 16.85
CA ASN A 230 -7.72 -12.13 17.93
C ASN A 230 -8.23 -10.68 17.94
N VAL A 231 -9.53 -10.48 17.79
CA VAL A 231 -10.14 -9.15 17.62
C VAL A 231 -11.32 -8.94 18.58
N SER A 232 -11.69 -7.67 18.76
CA SER A 232 -12.85 -7.25 19.56
C SER A 232 -12.87 -7.81 20.98
N PRO A 233 -11.80 -7.69 21.77
CA PRO A 233 -11.82 -8.16 23.14
C PRO A 233 -12.78 -7.33 23.99
N SER A 234 -13.57 -8.02 24.83
CA SER A 234 -14.48 -7.41 25.80
C SER A 234 -14.31 -8.08 27.16
N VAL A 235 -14.05 -7.27 28.18
CA VAL A 235 -13.84 -7.77 29.57
C VAL A 235 -15.15 -7.77 30.31
N SER A 236 -15.42 -8.85 31.08
CA SER A 236 -16.58 -8.92 31.94
C SER A 236 -16.55 -7.86 33.05
N PRO A 237 -17.71 -7.43 33.59
CA PRO A 237 -17.75 -6.38 34.62
C PRO A 237 -16.97 -6.74 35.91
N ASP A 238 -16.82 -8.01 36.21
CA ASP A 238 -16.04 -8.50 37.36
C ASP A 238 -14.54 -8.72 37.06
N GLY A 239 -14.11 -8.43 35.81
CA GLY A 239 -12.71 -8.58 35.39
C GLY A 239 -12.19 -10.00 35.22
N ARG A 240 -13.09 -11.03 35.36
CA ARG A 240 -12.68 -12.43 35.40
C ARG A 240 -12.63 -13.10 34.03
N TRP A 241 -13.33 -12.57 33.04
CA TRP A 241 -13.50 -13.18 31.75
C TRP A 241 -13.21 -12.16 30.64
N VAL A 242 -12.62 -12.65 29.52
CA VAL A 242 -12.48 -11.92 28.29
C VAL A 242 -13.19 -12.70 27.19
N ALA A 243 -14.18 -12.07 26.55
CA ALA A 243 -14.78 -12.55 25.31
C ALA A 243 -14.07 -11.93 24.13
N PHE A 244 -13.77 -12.68 23.08
CA PHE A 244 -13.10 -12.20 21.88
C PHE A 244 -13.42 -13.08 20.67
N LEU A 245 -13.19 -12.56 19.46
CA LEU A 245 -13.27 -13.31 18.22
C LEU A 245 -11.86 -13.77 17.84
N SER A 246 -11.73 -15.02 17.43
CA SER A 246 -10.45 -15.62 17.05
C SER A 246 -10.61 -16.51 15.82
N GLU A 247 -9.59 -16.55 14.96
CA GLU A 247 -9.51 -17.53 13.88
C GLU A 247 -9.01 -18.91 14.33
N LYS A 248 -8.74 -19.08 15.62
CA LYS A 248 -8.31 -20.37 16.15
C LYS A 248 -9.27 -21.48 15.74
N ASP A 249 -8.72 -22.58 15.23
CA ASP A 249 -9.46 -23.75 14.78
C ASP A 249 -10.40 -23.50 13.57
N LEU A 250 -10.34 -22.29 12.94
CA LEU A 250 -11.02 -22.05 11.69
C LEU A 250 -10.18 -22.59 10.52
N PHE A 251 -10.85 -23.32 9.64
CA PHE A 251 -10.24 -23.75 8.38
C PHE A 251 -10.14 -22.53 7.44
N GLN A 252 -8.96 -21.94 7.35
CA GLN A 252 -8.71 -20.87 6.41
C GLN A 252 -8.16 -21.45 5.10
N VAL A 253 -8.88 -21.25 4.01
CA VAL A 253 -8.32 -21.43 2.66
C VAL A 253 -7.39 -20.24 2.42
N LYS A 254 -6.09 -20.45 2.49
CA LYS A 254 -5.13 -19.45 2.05
C LYS A 254 -5.26 -19.32 0.53
N VAL A 255 -5.89 -18.25 0.08
CA VAL A 255 -5.80 -17.83 -1.32
C VAL A 255 -4.47 -17.08 -1.42
N ASN A 256 -3.47 -17.70 -2.04
CA ASN A 256 -2.25 -17.00 -2.42
C ASN A 256 -2.61 -16.11 -3.62
N PHE A 257 -2.50 -14.79 -3.45
CA PHE A 257 -2.57 -13.83 -4.53
C PHE A 257 -1.21 -13.70 -5.21
#